data_8a561d6d223e35db105e076759e6963a
#
_entry.id   8a561d6d223e35db105e076759e6963a
#
_cell.length_a   1.000
_cell.length_b   1.000
_cell.length_c   1.000
_cell.angle_alpha   90.00
_cell.angle_beta   90.00
_cell.angle_gamma   90.00
#
_symmetry.space_group_name_H-M   'P 1'
#
loop_
_entity.id
_entity.type
_entity.pdbx_description
1 polymer ?
#
loop_
_entity_poly.entity_id
_entity_poly.type
_entity_poly.pdbx_seq_one_letter_code
_entity_poly.pdbx_strand_id
1 'polypeptide(L)'
;MKLYCATGNLGKLREFRMAADHAPVEIELLPRYREIPPCIEDGATFEENAIIKARHYGAEAPGLLFADDSGLEVDALGGAPGVYSARFAGPQANDQANNRLLLEKLRGVENRAARFVCWIALADRGQVRATWRGAVEGVILDAPHGSGGFGYDPLFYYPPFGCTFGEATDERKFSVSHRGQALRAMLHSLAATKTPPERQRQP
;
A
#
# COMPACT_ATOMS: atom_id res chain seq x y z
N MET A 1 15.77 -5.73 13.40
CA MET A 1 14.59 -6.62 13.49
C MET A 1 14.21 -7.02 12.09
N LYS A 2 13.93 -8.30 11.86
CA LYS A 2 13.48 -8.78 10.54
C LYS A 2 11.95 -8.78 10.49
N LEU A 3 11.38 -8.26 9.39
CA LEU A 3 9.96 -8.31 9.05
C LEU A 3 9.78 -8.97 7.69
N TYR A 4 8.87 -9.92 7.60
CA TYR A 4 8.51 -10.54 6.33
C TYR A 4 7.36 -9.77 5.69
N CYS A 5 7.41 -9.64 4.36
CA CYS A 5 6.37 -9.00 3.56
C CYS A 5 5.69 -10.04 2.66
N ALA A 6 4.37 -10.15 2.73
CA ALA A 6 3.58 -11.02 1.88
C ALA A 6 3.09 -10.24 0.65
N THR A 7 3.92 -10.18 -0.37
CA THR A 7 3.54 -9.53 -1.64
C THR A 7 4.15 -10.25 -2.84
N GLY A 8 3.36 -10.39 -3.91
CA GLY A 8 3.87 -10.79 -5.23
C GLY A 8 4.28 -9.61 -6.09
N ASN A 9 4.00 -8.38 -5.67
CA ASN A 9 4.30 -7.15 -6.41
C ASN A 9 5.67 -6.59 -5.99
N LEU A 10 6.65 -6.70 -6.90
CA LEU A 10 8.02 -6.22 -6.65
C LEU A 10 8.09 -4.70 -6.51
N GLY A 11 7.19 -3.95 -7.14
CA GLY A 11 7.07 -2.50 -6.96
C GLY A 11 6.71 -2.14 -5.52
N LYS A 12 5.71 -2.80 -4.95
CA LYS A 12 5.33 -2.63 -3.54
C LYS A 12 6.48 -2.98 -2.59
N LEU A 13 7.16 -4.12 -2.82
CA LEU A 13 8.30 -4.52 -1.99
C LEU A 13 9.43 -3.48 -2.01
N ARG A 14 9.73 -2.93 -3.19
CA ARG A 14 10.71 -1.85 -3.34
C ARG A 14 10.29 -0.61 -2.55
N GLU A 15 9.03 -0.19 -2.67
CA GLU A 15 8.49 0.93 -1.90
C GLU A 15 8.64 0.72 -0.38
N PHE A 16 8.30 -0.46 0.12
CA PHE A 16 8.43 -0.75 1.55
C PHE A 16 9.89 -0.72 2.02
N ARG A 17 10.83 -1.27 1.23
CA ARG A 17 12.25 -1.24 1.58
C ARG A 17 12.80 0.18 1.63
N MET A 18 12.46 1.01 0.65
CA MET A 18 12.88 2.41 0.63
C MET A 18 12.29 3.20 1.80
N ALA A 19 11.02 2.96 2.14
CA ALA A 19 10.38 3.61 3.28
C ALA A 19 10.98 3.19 4.64
N ALA A 20 11.68 2.05 4.71
CA ALA A 20 12.35 1.52 5.89
C ALA A 20 13.86 1.83 5.95
N ASP A 21 14.42 2.53 4.97
CA ASP A 21 15.88 2.67 4.76
C ASP A 21 16.65 3.22 5.98
N HIS A 22 16.00 4.04 6.81
CA HIS A 22 16.60 4.58 8.04
C HIS A 22 16.09 3.92 9.33
N ALA A 23 15.29 2.86 9.22
CA ALA A 23 14.77 2.14 10.37
C ALA A 23 15.66 0.93 10.68
N PRO A 24 15.83 0.54 11.98
CA PRO A 24 16.58 -0.65 12.36
C PRO A 24 15.80 -1.94 12.05
N VAL A 25 15.27 -2.03 10.85
CA VAL A 25 14.37 -3.11 10.36
C VAL A 25 14.81 -3.53 8.98
N GLU A 26 14.92 -4.83 8.78
CA GLU A 26 15.16 -5.46 7.49
C GLU A 26 13.84 -6.03 6.96
N ILE A 27 13.42 -5.60 5.76
CA ILE A 27 12.21 -6.09 5.11
C ILE A 27 12.59 -7.13 4.05
N GLU A 28 12.15 -8.36 4.28
CA GLU A 28 12.35 -9.46 3.36
C GLU A 28 11.01 -9.96 2.78
N LEU A 29 11.07 -10.48 1.58
CA LEU A 29 9.93 -11.23 1.04
C LEU A 29 9.74 -12.50 1.87
N LEU A 30 8.49 -12.89 2.11
CA LEU A 30 8.18 -14.16 2.77
C LEU A 30 8.86 -15.32 2.02
N PRO A 31 9.69 -16.14 2.69
CA PRO A 31 10.30 -17.30 2.07
C PRO A 31 9.25 -18.21 1.46
N ARG A 32 9.52 -18.75 0.27
CA ARG A 32 8.61 -19.68 -0.43
C ARG A 32 7.23 -19.09 -0.72
N TYR A 33 7.08 -17.75 -0.75
CA TYR A 33 5.80 -17.06 -0.99
C TYR A 33 5.01 -17.63 -2.19
N ARG A 34 5.71 -18.00 -3.27
CA ARG A 34 5.09 -18.54 -4.50
C ARG A 34 4.62 -19.99 -4.38
N GLU A 35 5.04 -20.71 -3.35
CA GLU A 35 4.64 -22.10 -3.07
C GLU A 35 3.42 -22.17 -2.16
N ILE A 36 3.11 -21.07 -1.46
CA ILE A 36 1.93 -20.96 -0.61
C ILE A 36 0.71 -20.76 -1.51
N PRO A 37 -0.40 -21.49 -1.31
CA PRO A 37 -1.62 -21.27 -2.09
C PRO A 37 -2.05 -19.80 -2.07
N PRO A 38 -2.54 -19.24 -3.20
CA PRO A 38 -2.99 -17.86 -3.23
C PRO A 38 -4.09 -17.59 -2.20
N CYS A 39 -3.98 -16.46 -1.50
CA CYS A 39 -5.00 -15.99 -0.58
C CYS A 39 -6.24 -15.50 -1.36
N ILE A 40 -7.42 -15.88 -0.92
CA ILE A 40 -8.68 -15.34 -1.45
C ILE A 40 -8.94 -13.99 -0.77
N GLU A 41 -8.93 -12.92 -1.55
CA GLU A 41 -9.15 -11.54 -1.11
C GLU A 41 -10.62 -11.17 -1.38
N ASP A 42 -11.53 -11.57 -0.49
CA ASP A 42 -12.99 -11.37 -0.59
C ASP A 42 -13.51 -10.30 0.39
N GLY A 43 -12.62 -9.59 1.07
CA GLY A 43 -12.95 -8.46 1.94
C GLY A 43 -13.57 -7.29 1.16
N ALA A 44 -14.51 -6.59 1.79
CA ALA A 44 -15.16 -5.41 1.24
C ALA A 44 -14.27 -4.15 1.32
N THR A 45 -13.24 -4.16 2.16
CA THR A 45 -12.33 -3.04 2.40
C THR A 45 -10.87 -3.45 2.23
N PHE A 46 -10.01 -2.45 2.02
CA PHE A 46 -8.55 -2.69 2.02
C PHE A 46 -8.05 -3.25 3.36
N GLU A 47 -8.62 -2.79 4.47
CA GLU A 47 -8.25 -3.30 5.80
C GLU A 47 -8.57 -4.79 5.95
N GLU A 48 -9.79 -5.19 5.57
CA GLU A 48 -10.21 -6.60 5.62
C GLU A 48 -9.31 -7.48 4.76
N ASN A 49 -8.98 -7.06 3.54
CA ASN A 49 -8.09 -7.80 2.66
C ASN A 49 -6.65 -7.85 3.21
N ALA A 50 -6.14 -6.78 3.81
CA ALA A 50 -4.83 -6.79 4.47
C ALA A 50 -4.82 -7.80 5.65
N ILE A 51 -5.88 -7.83 6.45
CA ILE A 51 -6.07 -8.78 7.56
C ILE A 51 -6.11 -10.22 7.05
N ILE A 52 -6.93 -10.49 6.03
CA ILE A 52 -7.06 -11.82 5.42
C ILE A 52 -5.69 -12.31 4.94
N LYS A 53 -4.96 -11.48 4.20
CA LYS A 53 -3.59 -11.81 3.73
C LYS A 53 -2.62 -12.03 4.88
N ALA A 54 -2.63 -11.16 5.89
CA ALA A 54 -1.72 -11.28 7.03
C ALA A 54 -1.95 -12.56 7.85
N ARG A 55 -3.21 -12.98 8.01
CA ARG A 55 -3.54 -14.26 8.64
C ARG A 55 -3.05 -15.44 7.81
N HIS A 56 -3.38 -15.45 6.53
CA HIS A 56 -3.07 -16.55 5.62
C HIS A 56 -1.56 -16.78 5.49
N TYR A 57 -0.83 -15.74 5.10
CA TYR A 57 0.62 -15.85 4.90
C TYR A 57 1.42 -15.83 6.20
N GLY A 58 0.88 -15.20 7.25
CA GLY A 58 1.53 -15.15 8.56
C GLY A 58 1.60 -16.48 9.27
N ALA A 59 0.71 -17.42 8.95
CA ALA A 59 0.77 -18.80 9.47
C ALA A 59 2.01 -19.55 8.99
N GLU A 60 2.52 -19.21 7.80
CA GLU A 60 3.69 -19.83 7.16
C GLU A 60 4.99 -19.03 7.40
N ALA A 61 4.90 -17.87 8.04
CA ALA A 61 6.04 -16.99 8.25
C ALA A 61 6.91 -17.46 9.43
N PRO A 62 8.26 -17.42 9.30
CA PRO A 62 9.15 -17.80 10.40
C PRO A 62 9.25 -16.72 11.49
N GLY A 63 8.51 -15.62 11.38
CA GLY A 63 8.49 -14.52 12.32
C GLY A 63 7.41 -13.49 11.98
N LEU A 64 7.56 -12.26 12.49
CA LEU A 64 6.61 -11.20 12.20
C LEU A 64 6.47 -10.97 10.70
N LEU A 65 5.24 -10.97 10.23
CA LEU A 65 4.89 -10.73 8.84
C LEU A 65 3.88 -9.59 8.75
N PHE A 66 4.04 -8.75 7.74
CA PHE A 66 2.99 -7.84 7.34
C PHE A 66 2.50 -8.11 5.91
N ALA A 67 1.23 -7.84 5.69
CA ALA A 67 0.62 -7.82 4.38
C ALA A 67 -0.08 -6.48 4.17
N ASP A 68 -0.13 -6.02 2.91
CA ASP A 68 -0.85 -4.81 2.55
C ASP A 68 -1.99 -5.10 1.59
N ASP A 69 -3.04 -4.29 1.69
CA ASP A 69 -3.93 -4.05 0.57
C ASP A 69 -4.04 -2.56 0.29
N SER A 70 -4.10 -2.21 -1.00
CA SER A 70 -3.96 -0.83 -1.40
C SER A 70 -4.51 -0.58 -2.79
N GLY A 71 -5.01 0.62 -3.02
CA GLY A 71 -5.54 1.00 -4.30
C GLY A 71 -5.89 2.47 -4.39
N LEU A 72 -6.56 2.81 -5.48
CA LEU A 72 -7.05 4.13 -5.80
C LEU A 72 -8.53 4.23 -5.45
N GLU A 73 -8.92 5.29 -4.79
CA GLU A 73 -10.31 5.71 -4.61
C GLU A 73 -10.54 7.01 -5.33
N VAL A 74 -11.62 7.11 -6.12
CA VAL A 74 -12.02 8.32 -6.86
C VAL A 74 -13.40 8.76 -6.41
N ASP A 75 -13.53 9.99 -5.93
CA ASP A 75 -14.75 10.51 -5.31
C ASP A 75 -15.95 10.45 -6.25
N ALA A 76 -15.77 10.90 -7.48
CA ALA A 76 -16.83 10.90 -8.49
C ALA A 76 -17.32 9.51 -8.91
N LEU A 77 -16.55 8.46 -8.58
CA LEU A 77 -16.89 7.08 -8.84
C LEU A 77 -17.35 6.34 -7.57
N GLY A 78 -17.72 7.09 -6.51
CA GLY A 78 -18.15 6.49 -5.24
C GLY A 78 -17.07 5.64 -4.56
N GLY A 79 -15.78 6.00 -4.75
CA GLY A 79 -14.64 5.27 -4.22
C GLY A 79 -14.09 4.17 -5.14
N ALA A 80 -14.74 3.91 -6.29
CA ALA A 80 -14.15 2.98 -7.26
C ALA A 80 -12.86 3.59 -7.87
N PRO A 81 -11.88 2.75 -8.26
CA PRO A 81 -11.83 1.28 -8.28
C PRO A 81 -11.75 0.59 -6.92
N GLY A 82 -11.29 1.25 -5.84
CA GLY A 82 -11.23 0.68 -4.50
C GLY A 82 -10.45 -0.64 -4.46
N VAL A 83 -10.95 -1.65 -3.78
CA VAL A 83 -10.33 -2.99 -3.67
C VAL A 83 -10.15 -3.71 -5.02
N TYR A 84 -10.79 -3.20 -6.06
CA TYR A 84 -10.63 -3.72 -7.43
C TYR A 84 -9.53 -3.02 -8.23
N SER A 85 -8.71 -2.15 -7.61
CA SER A 85 -7.72 -1.32 -8.31
C SER A 85 -6.81 -2.10 -9.26
N ALA A 86 -6.32 -3.26 -8.87
CA ALA A 86 -5.43 -4.07 -9.71
C ALA A 86 -6.16 -4.78 -10.87
N ARG A 87 -7.48 -4.93 -10.79
CA ARG A 87 -8.32 -5.67 -11.75
C ARG A 87 -9.55 -4.87 -12.20
N PHE A 88 -9.45 -3.55 -12.24
CA PHE A 88 -10.57 -2.65 -12.54
C PHE A 88 -11.17 -2.89 -13.91
N ALA A 89 -10.33 -3.14 -14.91
CA ALA A 89 -10.75 -3.49 -16.28
C ALA A 89 -10.87 -5.00 -16.51
N GLY A 90 -10.95 -5.79 -15.43
CA GLY A 90 -11.14 -7.24 -15.46
C GLY A 90 -9.99 -8.04 -14.84
N PRO A 91 -10.17 -9.36 -14.65
CA PRO A 91 -9.24 -10.19 -13.88
C PRO A 91 -7.82 -10.29 -14.47
N GLN A 92 -7.68 -10.08 -15.78
CA GLN A 92 -6.40 -10.14 -16.50
C GLN A 92 -5.95 -8.75 -17.00
N ALA A 93 -6.55 -7.69 -16.48
CA ALA A 93 -6.20 -6.34 -16.88
C ALA A 93 -4.78 -5.99 -16.44
N ASN A 94 -4.11 -5.21 -17.27
CA ASN A 94 -2.85 -4.55 -16.95
C ASN A 94 -3.08 -3.08 -16.58
N ASP A 95 -2.04 -2.40 -16.13
CA ASP A 95 -2.12 -0.99 -15.73
C ASP A 95 -2.67 -0.10 -16.84
N GLN A 96 -2.30 -0.34 -18.11
CA GLN A 96 -2.80 0.45 -19.25
C GLN A 96 -4.31 0.28 -19.45
N ALA A 97 -4.83 -0.96 -19.33
CA ALA A 97 -6.27 -1.23 -19.44
C ALA A 97 -7.04 -0.58 -18.30
N ASN A 98 -6.52 -0.68 -17.06
CA ASN A 98 -7.11 -0.06 -15.88
C ASN A 98 -7.14 1.47 -16.01
N ASN A 99 -6.05 2.09 -16.46
CA ASN A 99 -5.94 3.53 -16.67
C ASN A 99 -6.91 4.01 -17.77
N ARG A 100 -7.01 3.27 -18.87
CA ARG A 100 -7.95 3.59 -19.96
C ARG A 100 -9.39 3.57 -19.46
N LEU A 101 -9.79 2.52 -18.74
CA LEU A 101 -11.14 2.43 -18.19
C LEU A 101 -11.44 3.55 -17.19
N LEU A 102 -10.45 3.91 -16.37
CA LEU A 102 -10.60 5.02 -15.42
C LEU A 102 -10.85 6.35 -16.16
N LEU A 103 -10.07 6.65 -17.19
CA LEU A 103 -10.25 7.85 -17.99
C LEU A 103 -11.60 7.86 -18.75
N GLU A 104 -12.02 6.70 -19.24
CA GLU A 104 -13.34 6.55 -19.88
C GLU A 104 -14.48 6.90 -18.91
N LYS A 105 -14.43 6.34 -17.69
CA LYS A 105 -15.44 6.61 -16.65
C LYS A 105 -15.44 8.05 -16.15
N LEU A 106 -14.31 8.75 -16.25
CA LEU A 106 -14.18 10.14 -15.85
C LEU A 106 -14.36 11.13 -16.99
N ARG A 107 -14.79 10.67 -18.18
CA ARG A 107 -15.05 11.57 -19.31
C ARG A 107 -16.18 12.52 -19.01
N GLY A 108 -15.90 13.84 -19.08
CA GLY A 108 -16.88 14.89 -18.77
C GLY A 108 -17.16 15.07 -17.27
N VAL A 109 -16.41 14.41 -16.40
CA VAL A 109 -16.54 14.57 -14.96
C VAL A 109 -15.57 15.66 -14.48
N GLU A 110 -16.11 16.69 -13.83
CA GLU A 110 -15.33 17.83 -13.30
C GLU A 110 -14.61 17.48 -12.00
N ASN A 111 -15.30 16.79 -11.07
CA ASN A 111 -14.69 16.37 -9.82
C ASN A 111 -13.78 15.16 -10.07
N ARG A 112 -12.50 15.39 -10.06
CA ARG A 112 -11.47 14.38 -10.30
C ARG A 112 -10.65 14.07 -9.04
N ALA A 113 -11.15 14.50 -7.87
CA ALA A 113 -10.50 14.22 -6.59
C ALA A 113 -10.38 12.71 -6.36
N ALA A 114 -9.21 12.30 -5.92
CA ALA A 114 -8.87 10.90 -5.71
C ALA A 114 -7.84 10.76 -4.61
N ARG A 115 -7.73 9.58 -4.06
CA ARG A 115 -6.68 9.23 -3.12
C ARG A 115 -6.13 7.84 -3.36
N PHE A 116 -4.83 7.69 -3.15
CA PHE A 116 -4.28 6.35 -2.91
C PHE A 116 -4.41 6.01 -1.42
N VAL A 117 -4.83 4.79 -1.16
CA VAL A 117 -4.99 4.25 0.19
C VAL A 117 -4.17 2.97 0.32
N CYS A 118 -3.54 2.78 1.46
CA CYS A 118 -2.89 1.53 1.85
C CYS A 118 -3.27 1.17 3.28
N TRP A 119 -3.68 -0.07 3.48
CA TRP A 119 -3.76 -0.68 4.78
C TRP A 119 -2.70 -1.76 4.91
N ILE A 120 -2.00 -1.75 6.04
CA ILE A 120 -1.05 -2.79 6.44
C ILE A 120 -1.62 -3.51 7.64
N ALA A 121 -1.59 -4.83 7.62
CA ALA A 121 -1.86 -5.68 8.79
C ALA A 121 -0.59 -6.43 9.18
N LEU A 122 -0.21 -6.37 10.45
CA LEU A 122 0.91 -7.14 11.02
C LEU A 122 0.37 -8.40 11.69
N ALA A 123 1.00 -9.52 11.42
CA ALA A 123 0.69 -10.80 12.05
C ALA A 123 1.95 -11.44 12.66
N ASP A 124 1.71 -12.23 13.71
CA ASP A 124 2.66 -13.12 14.32
C ASP A 124 2.03 -14.51 14.32
N ARG A 125 2.62 -15.46 13.57
CA ARG A 125 2.10 -16.84 13.42
C ARG A 125 0.62 -16.87 13.01
N GLY A 126 0.23 -16.03 12.05
CA GLY A 126 -1.15 -15.93 11.57
C GLY A 126 -2.12 -15.17 12.48
N GLN A 127 -1.68 -14.72 13.66
CA GLN A 127 -2.49 -13.87 14.54
C GLN A 127 -2.24 -12.41 14.25
N VAL A 128 -3.26 -11.69 13.77
CA VAL A 128 -3.17 -10.26 13.50
C VAL A 128 -3.01 -9.50 14.83
N ARG A 129 -2.01 -8.63 14.88
CA ARG A 129 -1.67 -7.83 16.06
C ARG A 129 -2.23 -6.42 15.98
N ALA A 130 -2.13 -5.79 14.81
CA ALA A 130 -2.64 -4.45 14.57
C ALA A 130 -2.70 -4.14 13.07
N THR A 131 -3.36 -3.05 12.73
CA THR A 131 -3.46 -2.50 11.38
C THR A 131 -3.06 -1.03 11.35
N TRP A 132 -2.56 -0.56 10.21
CA TRP A 132 -2.20 0.85 10.00
C TRP A 132 -2.63 1.29 8.62
N ARG A 133 -3.12 2.52 8.55
CA ARG A 133 -3.57 3.16 7.31
C ARG A 133 -2.61 4.27 6.89
N GLY A 134 -2.37 4.40 5.60
CA GLY A 134 -1.80 5.58 4.98
C GLY A 134 -2.63 6.00 3.79
N ALA A 135 -2.72 7.29 3.54
CA ALA A 135 -3.43 7.83 2.38
C ALA A 135 -2.72 9.08 1.85
N VAL A 136 -2.83 9.30 0.55
CA VAL A 136 -2.36 10.52 -0.10
C VAL A 136 -3.44 11.02 -1.03
N GLU A 137 -3.85 12.27 -0.84
CA GLU A 137 -4.86 12.94 -1.65
C GLU A 137 -4.23 13.52 -2.92
N GLY A 138 -4.97 13.50 -4.02
CA GLY A 138 -4.54 14.02 -5.31
C GLY A 138 -5.69 14.16 -6.28
N VAL A 139 -5.35 14.27 -7.56
CA VAL A 139 -6.32 14.50 -8.64
C VAL A 139 -5.97 13.60 -9.83
N ILE A 140 -6.97 13.02 -10.48
CA ILE A 140 -6.76 12.26 -11.70
C ILE A 140 -6.72 13.21 -12.91
N LEU A 141 -5.64 13.20 -13.67
CA LEU A 141 -5.52 13.98 -14.91
C LEU A 141 -6.31 13.36 -16.06
N ASP A 142 -6.52 14.13 -17.14
CA ASP A 142 -7.21 13.68 -18.35
C ASP A 142 -6.36 12.79 -19.25
N ALA A 143 -5.05 12.81 -19.06
CA ALA A 143 -4.08 12.01 -19.80
C ALA A 143 -2.92 11.57 -18.88
N PRO A 144 -2.23 10.47 -19.20
CA PRO A 144 -1.08 10.03 -18.44
C PRO A 144 0.13 10.96 -18.67
N HIS A 145 0.87 11.27 -17.60
CA HIS A 145 2.12 12.01 -17.62
C HIS A 145 3.19 11.21 -16.85
N GLY A 146 4.39 11.17 -17.42
CA GLY A 146 5.48 10.35 -16.90
C GLY A 146 5.33 8.85 -17.20
N SER A 147 6.39 8.10 -16.94
CA SER A 147 6.46 6.65 -17.14
C SER A 147 7.00 5.90 -15.93
N GLY A 148 7.24 6.61 -14.83
CA GLY A 148 7.71 6.02 -13.57
C GLY A 148 6.57 5.37 -12.79
N GLY A 149 6.94 4.63 -11.75
CA GLY A 149 6.00 3.97 -10.86
C GLY A 149 5.26 2.79 -11.49
N PHE A 150 4.01 2.58 -11.07
CA PHE A 150 3.12 1.52 -11.55
C PHE A 150 1.64 1.85 -11.28
N GLY A 151 0.74 1.06 -11.85
CA GLY A 151 -0.70 1.26 -11.66
C GLY A 151 -1.18 2.59 -12.23
N TYR A 152 -1.81 3.38 -11.39
CA TYR A 152 -2.39 4.69 -11.75
C TYR A 152 -1.43 5.87 -11.56
N ASP A 153 -0.17 5.66 -11.23
CA ASP A 153 0.81 6.71 -10.99
C ASP A 153 0.90 7.76 -12.11
N PRO A 154 0.85 7.39 -13.41
CA PRO A 154 0.89 8.37 -14.49
C PRO A 154 -0.35 9.28 -14.57
N LEU A 155 -1.45 8.89 -13.97
CA LEU A 155 -2.70 9.69 -13.94
C LEU A 155 -2.87 10.46 -12.62
N PHE A 156 -2.17 10.07 -11.56
CA PHE A 156 -2.34 10.63 -10.23
C PHE A 156 -1.45 11.86 -10.05
N TYR A 157 -2.04 13.04 -10.21
CA TYR A 157 -1.38 14.32 -9.97
C TYR A 157 -1.40 14.66 -8.48
N TYR A 158 -0.22 14.96 -7.94
CA TYR A 158 -0.05 15.37 -6.55
C TYR A 158 0.24 16.87 -6.48
N PRO A 159 -0.73 17.72 -6.10
CA PRO A 159 -0.60 19.18 -6.15
C PRO A 159 0.65 19.74 -5.46
N PRO A 160 1.06 19.23 -4.25
CA PRO A 160 2.27 19.76 -3.60
C PRO A 160 3.56 19.55 -4.40
N PHE A 161 3.59 18.58 -5.32
CA PHE A 161 4.74 18.34 -6.19
C PHE A 161 4.64 19.06 -7.53
N GLY A 162 3.44 19.48 -7.94
CA GLY A 162 3.19 20.06 -9.25
C GLY A 162 3.36 19.05 -10.41
N CYS A 163 3.34 17.77 -10.14
CA CYS A 163 3.51 16.70 -11.13
C CYS A 163 2.78 15.41 -10.71
N THR A 164 2.68 14.44 -11.63
CA THR A 164 2.14 13.12 -11.32
C THR A 164 3.16 12.27 -10.55
N PHE A 165 2.66 11.19 -9.94
CA PHE A 165 3.57 10.17 -9.37
C PHE A 165 4.36 9.42 -10.46
N GLY A 166 3.89 9.41 -11.70
CA GLY A 166 4.62 8.89 -12.84
C GLY A 166 5.79 9.77 -13.31
N GLU A 167 5.78 11.06 -12.94
CA GLU A 167 6.87 12.02 -13.22
C GLU A 167 7.81 12.21 -12.02
N ALA A 168 7.32 11.93 -10.81
CA ALA A 168 8.12 12.09 -9.61
C ALA A 168 9.23 11.02 -9.51
N THR A 169 10.36 11.38 -8.91
CA THR A 169 11.36 10.35 -8.55
C THR A 169 10.81 9.44 -7.47
N ASP A 170 11.35 8.23 -7.39
CA ASP A 170 10.93 7.26 -6.38
C ASP A 170 11.06 7.85 -4.96
N GLU A 171 12.17 8.54 -4.66
CA GLU A 171 12.42 9.14 -3.33
C GLU A 171 11.36 10.19 -2.99
N ARG A 172 11.01 11.08 -3.95
CA ARG A 172 9.95 12.08 -3.72
C ARG A 172 8.61 11.41 -3.50
N LYS A 173 8.24 10.43 -4.33
CA LYS A 173 7.00 9.68 -4.17
C LYS A 173 6.93 9.00 -2.81
N PHE A 174 8.01 8.28 -2.39
CA PHE A 174 7.99 7.53 -1.11
C PHE A 174 7.94 8.42 0.11
N SER A 175 8.46 9.65 0.05
CA SER A 175 8.37 10.58 1.17
C SER A 175 6.93 10.87 1.59
N VAL A 176 5.99 10.81 0.65
CA VAL A 176 4.57 11.16 0.85
C VAL A 176 3.60 10.00 0.59
N SER A 177 4.03 8.90 -0.01
CA SER A 177 3.13 7.85 -0.48
C SER A 177 2.31 7.20 0.64
N HIS A 178 1.12 6.73 0.28
CA HIS A 178 0.22 5.96 1.15
C HIS A 178 0.91 4.76 1.80
N ARG A 179 1.72 3.99 1.04
CA ARG A 179 2.49 2.85 1.57
C ARG A 179 3.57 3.28 2.53
N GLY A 180 4.29 4.35 2.18
CA GLY A 180 5.31 4.93 3.07
C GLY A 180 4.71 5.40 4.40
N GLN A 181 3.53 6.04 4.37
CA GLN A 181 2.83 6.48 5.58
C GLN A 181 2.39 5.28 6.44
N ALA A 182 1.71 4.29 5.86
CA ALA A 182 1.26 3.11 6.59
C ALA A 182 2.44 2.33 7.21
N LEU A 183 3.54 2.16 6.45
CA LEU A 183 4.73 1.48 6.97
C LEU A 183 5.39 2.25 8.11
N ARG A 184 5.59 3.55 7.97
CA ARG A 184 6.18 4.38 9.04
C ARG A 184 5.34 4.35 10.30
N ALA A 185 4.00 4.38 10.19
CA ALA A 185 3.10 4.24 11.33
C ALA A 185 3.28 2.88 12.04
N MET A 186 3.38 1.80 11.27
CA MET A 186 3.66 0.46 11.80
C MET A 186 5.02 0.41 12.52
N LEU A 187 6.08 0.90 11.89
CA LEU A 187 7.44 0.87 12.44
C LEU A 187 7.55 1.71 13.71
N HIS A 188 6.89 2.87 13.75
CA HIS A 188 6.83 3.71 14.95
C HIS A 188 6.14 2.99 16.11
N SER A 189 5.01 2.33 15.85
CA SER A 189 4.30 1.53 16.86
C SER A 189 5.16 0.38 17.40
N LEU A 190 5.90 -0.32 16.52
CA LEU A 190 6.80 -1.41 16.92
C LEU A 190 8.01 -0.91 17.74
N ALA A 191 8.49 0.28 17.48
CA ALA A 191 9.58 0.88 18.27
C ALA A 191 9.09 1.26 19.68
N ALA A 192 7.89 1.84 19.79
CA ALA A 192 7.30 2.25 21.07
C ALA A 192 7.06 1.06 22.00
N THR A 193 6.67 -0.10 21.47
CA THR A 193 6.44 -1.31 22.28
C THR A 193 7.72 -1.94 22.83
N LYS A 194 8.91 -1.57 22.33
CA LYS A 194 10.21 -2.07 22.80
C LYS A 194 10.85 -1.25 23.92
N THR A 195 10.33 -0.04 24.18
CA THR A 195 10.82 0.81 25.27
C THR A 195 10.07 0.42 26.55
N PRO A 196 10.72 -0.18 27.58
CA PRO A 196 10.07 -0.44 28.86
C PRO A 196 9.61 0.89 29.47
N PRO A 197 8.50 0.92 30.22
CA PRO A 197 8.15 2.13 30.95
C PRO A 197 9.30 2.52 31.88
N GLU A 198 9.74 3.77 31.77
CA GLU A 198 10.72 4.36 32.66
C GLU A 198 10.25 4.14 34.10
N ARG A 199 10.98 3.33 34.86
CA ARG A 199 10.67 3.16 36.29
C ARG A 199 10.81 4.55 36.92
N GLN A 200 9.67 5.15 37.26
CA GLN A 200 9.68 6.34 38.13
C GLN A 200 10.48 5.95 39.39
N ARG A 201 11.68 6.48 39.49
CA ARG A 201 12.43 6.47 40.77
C ARG A 201 11.62 7.41 41.67
N GLN A 202 10.87 6.82 42.59
CA GLN A 202 10.34 7.57 43.72
C GLN A 202 11.53 8.03 44.58
N PRO A 203 11.49 9.27 45.09
CA PRO A 203 12.53 9.84 45.93
C PRO A 203 12.65 9.15 47.29
#